data_1bb3e0685d8ae062dc9896fd9b9239cd
#
_entry.id   1bb3e0685d8ae062dc9896fd9b9239cd
#
_cell.length_a   1.000
_cell.length_b   1.000
_cell.length_c   1.000
_cell.angle_alpha   90.00
_cell.angle_beta   90.00
_cell.angle_gamma   90.00
#
_symmetry.space_group_name_H-M   'P 1'
#
loop_
_entity.id
_entity.type
_entity.pdbx_description
1 polymer ?
#
loop_
_entity_poly.entity_id
_entity_poly.type
_entity_poly.pdbx_seq_one_letter_code
_entity_poly.pdbx_strand_id
1 'polypeptide(L)'
;MNNLKFMAAFSLLFALIACAPSKNQTSFAYISNQGDHTVSVIDIAESKVIKTVNVGKAPVGVTVSNALNRAFISNVEGQSISVIDTNTNAVIETIALKGDPVGIAIAPDNKTLYVADWFSDRILAIDTSNYKSQREVIVAKAPAGLMISTDSKTLYVAARDTNDIAVIDTASLSVTKRIPVGKHPFGLTLSADNKTLISVNVYDNTVSIINTDSFKVDTIKVGEHPYCVALNPNNQTIYVTNTQDDTVSVIDLASKKTLATIDVGMTPEGISFDAASNHVLVASWGQNQVSVIDANTNKLKATIKTGDKSRAFGQFILTK
;
A
#
# COMPACT_ATOMS: atom_id res chain seq x y z
N MET A 1 75.08 32.12 -2.25
CA MET A 1 74.29 31.23 -2.99
C MET A 1 73.15 30.77 -2.08
N ASN A 2 72.03 31.46 -2.08
CA ASN A 2 70.88 31.17 -1.23
C ASN A 2 69.73 30.66 -2.09
N ASN A 3 69.34 29.38 -1.84
CA ASN A 3 68.21 28.77 -2.44
C ASN A 3 66.94 29.09 -1.61
N LEU A 4 66.07 29.93 -2.13
CA LEU A 4 64.74 30.19 -1.59
C LEU A 4 63.75 29.17 -2.13
N LYS A 5 63.23 28.30 -1.27
CA LYS A 5 62.12 27.37 -1.59
C LYS A 5 60.79 28.10 -1.41
N PHE A 6 60.05 28.28 -2.51
CA PHE A 6 58.66 28.70 -2.50
C PHE A 6 57.77 27.51 -2.11
N MET A 7 57.09 27.60 -0.95
CA MET A 7 55.97 26.71 -0.62
C MET A 7 54.68 27.34 -1.12
N ALA A 8 54.06 26.71 -2.10
CA ALA A 8 52.72 27.05 -2.58
C ALA A 8 51.70 26.41 -1.64
N ALA A 9 50.94 27.23 -0.91
CA ALA A 9 49.80 26.80 -0.11
C ALA A 9 48.60 26.61 -1.03
N PHE A 10 48.14 25.38 -1.19
CA PHE A 10 46.89 25.04 -1.88
C PHE A 10 45.74 25.17 -0.88
N SER A 11 44.96 26.26 -1.00
CA SER A 11 43.70 26.44 -0.26
C SER A 11 42.61 25.60 -0.90
N LEU A 12 42.20 24.51 -0.22
CA LEU A 12 41.03 23.75 -0.62
C LEU A 12 39.76 24.54 -0.21
N LEU A 13 39.09 25.13 -1.19
CA LEU A 13 37.79 25.72 -1.00
C LEU A 13 36.76 24.54 -0.93
N PHE A 14 36.30 24.23 0.28
CA PHE A 14 35.11 23.39 0.46
C PHE A 14 33.87 24.19 0.05
N ALA A 15 33.34 23.93 -1.12
CA ALA A 15 32.01 24.40 -1.50
C ALA A 15 30.98 23.65 -0.67
N LEU A 16 30.38 24.32 0.31
CA LEU A 16 29.15 23.89 0.97
C LEU A 16 28.05 23.92 -0.07
N ILE A 17 27.73 22.75 -0.63
CA ILE A 17 26.49 22.57 -1.39
C ILE A 17 25.36 22.72 -0.37
N ALA A 18 24.79 23.91 -0.28
CA ALA A 18 23.54 24.14 0.42
C ALA A 18 22.47 23.31 -0.31
N CYS A 19 22.02 22.24 0.32
CA CYS A 19 20.83 21.50 -0.14
C CYS A 19 19.68 22.51 -0.18
N ALA A 20 19.19 22.84 -1.38
CA ALA A 20 17.97 23.64 -1.53
C ALA A 20 16.84 22.93 -0.77
N PRO A 21 15.98 23.66 -0.03
CA PRO A 21 14.83 23.03 0.61
C PRO A 21 14.02 22.32 -0.47
N SER A 22 13.78 21.01 -0.28
CA SER A 22 12.87 20.24 -1.12
C SER A 22 11.53 20.98 -1.15
N LYS A 23 10.91 21.12 -2.31
CA LYS A 23 9.51 21.57 -2.42
C LYS A 23 8.71 20.83 -1.36
N ASN A 24 7.96 21.57 -0.53
CA ASN A 24 7.06 20.97 0.44
C ASN A 24 6.09 20.06 -0.31
N GLN A 25 6.35 18.76 -0.29
CA GLN A 25 5.45 17.77 -0.86
C GLN A 25 4.23 17.69 0.05
N THR A 26 3.04 17.81 -0.51
CA THR A 26 1.78 17.65 0.21
C THR A 26 1.24 16.26 -0.05
N SER A 27 0.95 15.52 1.02
CA SER A 27 0.39 14.17 0.91
C SER A 27 -1.07 14.15 1.34
N PHE A 28 -1.88 13.38 0.60
CA PHE A 28 -3.29 13.15 0.88
C PHE A 28 -3.56 11.66 1.00
N ALA A 29 -4.42 11.27 1.94
CA ALA A 29 -4.89 9.89 2.05
C ALA A 29 -6.36 9.78 1.62
N TYR A 30 -6.67 8.74 0.84
CA TYR A 30 -8.01 8.40 0.38
C TYR A 30 -8.49 7.18 1.16
N ILE A 31 -9.40 7.37 2.10
CA ILE A 31 -9.86 6.33 3.02
C ILE A 31 -11.27 5.91 2.64
N SER A 32 -11.45 4.66 2.21
CA SER A 32 -12.76 4.09 1.92
C SER A 32 -13.57 3.89 3.22
N ASN A 33 -14.80 4.38 3.25
CA ASN A 33 -15.75 4.22 4.35
C ASN A 33 -16.85 3.26 3.88
N GLN A 34 -16.70 1.99 4.21
CA GLN A 34 -17.53 0.91 3.67
C GLN A 34 -19.02 1.07 4.03
N GLY A 35 -19.30 1.50 5.26
CA GLY A 35 -20.66 1.65 5.76
C GLY A 35 -21.40 2.85 5.17
N ASP A 36 -20.70 3.95 4.92
CA ASP A 36 -21.27 5.20 4.39
C ASP A 36 -21.26 5.28 2.85
N HIS A 37 -20.61 4.33 2.16
CA HIS A 37 -20.43 4.37 0.71
C HIS A 37 -19.70 5.63 0.23
N THR A 38 -18.70 6.07 1.00
CA THR A 38 -17.93 7.29 0.75
C THR A 38 -16.42 7.03 0.81
N VAL A 39 -15.65 8.05 0.42
CA VAL A 39 -14.21 8.15 0.65
C VAL A 39 -13.93 9.43 1.42
N SER A 40 -13.22 9.34 2.54
CA SER A 40 -12.66 10.48 3.25
C SER A 40 -11.31 10.85 2.62
N VAL A 41 -11.15 12.09 2.17
CA VAL A 41 -9.88 12.64 1.71
C VAL A 41 -9.24 13.39 2.87
N ILE A 42 -8.08 12.93 3.31
CA ILE A 42 -7.34 13.48 4.45
C ILE A 42 -6.15 14.28 3.94
N ASP A 43 -6.00 15.52 4.44
CA ASP A 43 -4.73 16.24 4.39
C ASP A 43 -3.86 15.70 5.54
N ILE A 44 -2.73 15.05 5.19
CA ILE A 44 -1.88 14.38 6.18
C ILE A 44 -1.15 15.39 7.05
N ALA A 45 -0.71 16.51 6.48
CA ALA A 45 0.01 17.54 7.21
C ALA A 45 -0.89 18.22 8.26
N GLU A 46 -2.16 18.47 7.91
CA GLU A 46 -3.13 19.07 8.81
C GLU A 46 -3.88 18.06 9.69
N SER A 47 -3.65 16.75 9.44
CA SER A 47 -4.30 15.65 10.17
C SER A 47 -5.83 15.79 10.23
N LYS A 48 -6.44 16.15 9.10
CA LYS A 48 -7.91 16.34 9.03
C LYS A 48 -8.51 15.87 7.71
N VAL A 49 -9.79 15.47 7.74
CA VAL A 49 -10.61 15.25 6.55
C VAL A 49 -10.93 16.59 5.91
N ILE A 50 -10.52 16.77 4.66
CA ILE A 50 -10.79 17.98 3.87
C ILE A 50 -11.98 17.82 2.92
N LYS A 51 -12.35 16.55 2.59
CA LYS A 51 -13.47 16.24 1.69
C LYS A 51 -14.01 14.85 1.99
N THR A 52 -15.33 14.68 1.88
CA THR A 52 -16.00 13.38 1.78
C THR A 52 -16.58 13.25 0.38
N VAL A 53 -16.30 12.14 -0.30
CA VAL A 53 -16.69 11.87 -1.69
C VAL A 53 -17.62 10.66 -1.72
N ASN A 54 -18.81 10.81 -2.29
CA ASN A 54 -19.71 9.68 -2.51
C ASN A 54 -19.15 8.78 -3.63
N VAL A 55 -19.16 7.47 -3.40
CA VAL A 55 -18.68 6.45 -4.33
C VAL A 55 -19.70 5.32 -4.50
N GLY A 56 -19.33 4.20 -5.10
CA GLY A 56 -20.22 3.05 -5.19
C GLY A 56 -20.42 2.34 -3.85
N LYS A 57 -21.28 1.31 -3.85
CA LYS A 57 -21.73 0.61 -2.64
C LYS A 57 -20.61 -0.26 -2.03
N ALA A 58 -20.41 -0.16 -0.73
CA ALA A 58 -19.42 -0.87 0.08
C ALA A 58 -17.98 -0.75 -0.47
N PRO A 59 -17.38 0.47 -0.47
CA PRO A 59 -16.00 0.67 -0.92
C PRO A 59 -15.00 -0.01 0.02
N VAL A 60 -13.97 -0.66 -0.56
CA VAL A 60 -12.95 -1.41 0.20
C VAL A 60 -11.53 -1.03 -0.26
N GLY A 61 -11.14 -1.44 -1.46
CA GLY A 61 -9.79 -1.25 -1.97
C GLY A 61 -9.58 0.16 -2.51
N VAL A 62 -8.37 0.66 -2.33
CA VAL A 62 -7.93 1.98 -2.81
C VAL A 62 -6.56 1.86 -3.45
N THR A 63 -6.39 2.46 -4.61
CA THR A 63 -5.07 2.71 -5.20
C THR A 63 -5.03 4.09 -5.84
N VAL A 64 -3.87 4.74 -5.80
CA VAL A 64 -3.70 6.11 -6.31
C VAL A 64 -2.61 6.18 -7.35
N SER A 65 -2.74 7.12 -8.29
CA SER A 65 -1.72 7.46 -9.28
C SER A 65 -1.51 8.96 -9.34
N ASN A 66 -0.30 9.40 -9.01
CA ASN A 66 0.11 10.80 -9.16
C ASN A 66 0.14 11.21 -10.65
N ALA A 67 0.66 10.34 -11.52
CA ALA A 67 0.81 10.65 -12.94
C ALA A 67 -0.53 10.83 -13.65
N LEU A 68 -1.55 10.05 -13.28
CA LEU A 68 -2.89 10.19 -13.83
C LEU A 68 -3.74 11.23 -13.08
N ASN A 69 -3.33 11.70 -11.91
CA ASN A 69 -4.15 12.45 -10.97
C ASN A 69 -5.46 11.71 -10.63
N ARG A 70 -5.36 10.42 -10.28
CA ARG A 70 -6.52 9.55 -10.03
C ARG A 70 -6.38 8.77 -8.73
N ALA A 71 -7.51 8.58 -8.06
CA ALA A 71 -7.70 7.53 -7.07
C ALA A 71 -8.78 6.57 -7.59
N PHE A 72 -8.52 5.27 -7.47
CA PHE A 72 -9.42 4.19 -7.88
C PHE A 72 -9.92 3.47 -6.64
N ILE A 73 -11.22 3.30 -6.53
CA ILE A 73 -11.90 2.76 -5.37
C ILE A 73 -12.71 1.55 -5.79
N SER A 74 -12.41 0.37 -5.25
CA SER A 74 -13.22 -0.82 -5.49
C SER A 74 -14.48 -0.80 -4.63
N ASN A 75 -15.65 -0.96 -5.25
CA ASN A 75 -16.96 -0.98 -4.59
C ASN A 75 -17.51 -2.40 -4.65
N VAL A 76 -17.33 -3.18 -3.58
CA VAL A 76 -17.59 -4.62 -3.59
C VAL A 76 -19.04 -4.92 -3.90
N GLU A 77 -19.99 -4.41 -3.10
CA GLU A 77 -21.43 -4.62 -3.34
C GLU A 77 -21.96 -3.80 -4.52
N GLY A 78 -21.24 -2.75 -4.92
CA GLY A 78 -21.57 -1.95 -6.10
C GLY A 78 -21.10 -2.55 -7.41
N GLN A 79 -20.33 -3.64 -7.37
CA GLN A 79 -19.75 -4.33 -8.53
C GLN A 79 -19.12 -3.34 -9.52
N SER A 80 -18.34 -2.40 -8.99
CA SER A 80 -17.80 -1.30 -9.78
C SER A 80 -16.52 -0.74 -9.19
N ILE A 81 -15.85 0.13 -9.96
CA ILE A 81 -14.75 0.95 -9.49
C ILE A 81 -15.13 2.40 -9.70
N SER A 82 -15.06 3.21 -8.64
CA SER A 82 -15.15 4.66 -8.75
C SER A 82 -13.78 5.25 -9.06
N VAL A 83 -13.71 6.11 -10.08
CA VAL A 83 -12.51 6.86 -10.47
C VAL A 83 -12.67 8.30 -9.99
N ILE A 84 -11.83 8.72 -9.06
CA ILE A 84 -11.83 10.07 -8.48
C ILE A 84 -10.72 10.88 -9.14
N ASP A 85 -11.03 12.07 -9.63
CA ASP A 85 -10.02 13.08 -9.99
C ASP A 85 -9.46 13.70 -8.71
N THR A 86 -8.15 13.55 -8.47
CA THR A 86 -7.52 13.98 -7.22
C THR A 86 -7.25 15.48 -7.14
N ASN A 87 -7.45 16.25 -8.23
CA ASN A 87 -7.35 17.71 -8.19
C ASN A 87 -8.66 18.34 -7.73
N THR A 88 -9.79 17.72 -8.08
CA THR A 88 -11.13 18.24 -7.75
C THR A 88 -11.78 17.45 -6.61
N ASN A 89 -11.26 16.26 -6.30
CA ASN A 89 -11.87 15.28 -5.39
C ASN A 89 -13.34 14.99 -5.75
N ALA A 90 -13.58 14.74 -7.04
CA ALA A 90 -14.88 14.36 -7.59
C ALA A 90 -14.78 13.04 -8.35
N VAL A 91 -15.82 12.20 -8.27
CA VAL A 91 -15.94 11.01 -9.13
C VAL A 91 -16.18 11.48 -10.57
N ILE A 92 -15.34 11.02 -11.48
CA ILE A 92 -15.39 11.36 -12.91
C ILE A 92 -15.83 10.20 -13.78
N GLU A 93 -15.71 8.95 -13.27
CA GLU A 93 -16.08 7.74 -14.01
C GLU A 93 -16.46 6.65 -12.99
N THR A 94 -17.36 5.76 -13.42
CA THR A 94 -17.70 4.53 -12.70
C THR A 94 -17.56 3.36 -13.65
N ILE A 95 -16.60 2.49 -13.40
CA ILE A 95 -16.32 1.31 -14.22
C ILE A 95 -17.17 0.17 -13.67
N ALA A 96 -18.19 -0.24 -14.43
CA ALA A 96 -19.02 -1.39 -14.08
C ALA A 96 -18.23 -2.70 -14.28
N LEU A 97 -18.34 -3.60 -13.31
CA LEU A 97 -17.70 -4.92 -13.34
C LEU A 97 -18.75 -6.04 -13.24
N LYS A 98 -18.35 -7.23 -13.71
CA LYS A 98 -19.10 -8.46 -13.45
C LYS A 98 -18.35 -9.25 -12.38
N GLY A 99 -18.51 -8.88 -11.13
CA GLY A 99 -17.82 -9.51 -10.01
C GLY A 99 -17.68 -8.58 -8.82
N ASP A 100 -17.03 -9.07 -7.78
CA ASP A 100 -16.95 -8.40 -6.48
C ASP A 100 -15.49 -7.94 -6.22
N PRO A 101 -15.12 -6.71 -6.64
CA PRO A 101 -13.77 -6.20 -6.57
C PRO A 101 -13.36 -5.94 -5.11
N VAL A 102 -12.28 -6.56 -4.65
CA VAL A 102 -11.71 -6.34 -3.30
C VAL A 102 -10.38 -5.62 -3.40
N GLY A 103 -9.31 -6.33 -3.75
CA GLY A 103 -7.98 -5.74 -3.95
C GLY A 103 -7.90 -4.99 -5.27
N ILE A 104 -7.16 -3.88 -5.27
CA ILE A 104 -6.97 -3.05 -6.45
C ILE A 104 -5.55 -2.47 -6.46
N ALA A 105 -4.89 -2.46 -7.62
CA ALA A 105 -3.56 -1.88 -7.78
C ALA A 105 -3.36 -1.31 -9.17
N ILE A 106 -2.87 -0.07 -9.26
CA ILE A 106 -2.44 0.55 -10.52
C ILE A 106 -0.99 0.16 -10.82
N ALA A 107 -0.71 -0.23 -12.07
CA ALA A 107 0.65 -0.51 -12.48
C ALA A 107 1.51 0.79 -12.47
N PRO A 108 2.80 0.72 -12.09
CA PRO A 108 3.68 1.88 -12.07
C PRO A 108 3.79 2.64 -13.41
N ASP A 109 3.62 1.96 -14.54
CA ASP A 109 3.54 2.60 -15.87
C ASP A 109 2.20 3.31 -16.15
N ASN A 110 1.25 3.20 -15.22
CA ASN A 110 -0.09 3.78 -15.27
C ASN A 110 -0.99 3.31 -16.41
N LYS A 111 -0.68 2.21 -17.08
CA LYS A 111 -1.46 1.70 -18.23
C LYS A 111 -2.52 0.69 -17.86
N THR A 112 -2.32 -0.04 -16.75
CA THR A 112 -3.21 -1.13 -16.37
C THR A 112 -3.59 -1.03 -14.89
N LEU A 113 -4.88 -1.09 -14.63
CA LEU A 113 -5.46 -1.24 -13.31
C LEU A 113 -5.79 -2.71 -13.08
N TYR A 114 -5.18 -3.34 -12.07
CA TYR A 114 -5.45 -4.73 -11.69
C TYR A 114 -6.45 -4.77 -10.56
N VAL A 115 -7.39 -5.70 -10.64
CA VAL A 115 -8.48 -5.86 -9.68
C VAL A 115 -8.63 -7.32 -9.30
N ALA A 116 -8.59 -7.61 -8.01
CA ALA A 116 -8.90 -8.94 -7.48
C ALA A 116 -10.42 -9.10 -7.35
N ASP A 117 -10.97 -9.98 -8.16
CA ASP A 117 -12.36 -10.43 -8.07
C ASP A 117 -12.41 -11.67 -7.17
N TRP A 118 -12.74 -11.42 -5.91
CA TRP A 118 -12.62 -12.38 -4.82
C TRP A 118 -13.44 -13.65 -5.02
N PHE A 119 -14.69 -13.52 -5.42
CA PHE A 119 -15.58 -14.67 -5.54
C PHE A 119 -15.50 -15.38 -6.89
N SER A 120 -14.85 -14.76 -7.88
CA SER A 120 -14.67 -15.36 -9.22
C SER A 120 -13.25 -15.93 -9.41
N ASP A 121 -12.42 -15.94 -8.37
CA ASP A 121 -11.08 -16.54 -8.38
C ASP A 121 -10.15 -16.00 -9.47
N ARG A 122 -10.32 -14.72 -9.86
CA ARG A 122 -9.61 -14.11 -10.99
C ARG A 122 -9.04 -12.71 -10.68
N ILE A 123 -8.10 -12.33 -11.51
CA ILE A 123 -7.65 -10.93 -11.62
C ILE A 123 -8.17 -10.37 -12.94
N LEU A 124 -8.77 -9.18 -12.86
CA LEU A 124 -9.08 -8.36 -14.03
C LEU A 124 -7.94 -7.39 -14.28
N ALA A 125 -7.60 -7.20 -15.55
CA ALA A 125 -6.64 -6.19 -16.02
C ALA A 125 -7.38 -5.19 -16.91
N ILE A 126 -7.52 -3.95 -16.46
CA ILE A 126 -8.32 -2.90 -17.09
C ILE A 126 -7.38 -1.84 -17.66
N ASP A 127 -7.57 -1.49 -18.94
CA ASP A 127 -6.83 -0.43 -19.60
C ASP A 127 -7.27 0.95 -19.07
N THR A 128 -6.33 1.71 -18.48
CA THR A 128 -6.62 3.01 -17.88
C THR A 128 -6.90 4.11 -18.89
N SER A 129 -6.58 3.90 -20.16
CA SER A 129 -6.83 4.92 -21.22
C SER A 129 -8.30 5.04 -21.60
N ASN A 130 -9.08 3.98 -21.42
CA ASN A 130 -10.48 3.94 -21.84
C ASN A 130 -11.43 3.25 -20.83
N TYR A 131 -10.90 2.55 -19.83
CA TYR A 131 -11.63 1.79 -18.80
C TYR A 131 -12.57 0.70 -19.32
N LYS A 132 -12.51 0.37 -20.62
CA LYS A 132 -13.42 -0.57 -21.29
C LYS A 132 -12.74 -1.87 -21.69
N SER A 133 -11.46 -1.80 -22.07
CA SER A 133 -10.68 -2.99 -22.44
C SER A 133 -10.30 -3.75 -21.19
N GLN A 134 -10.81 -4.97 -21.07
CA GLN A 134 -10.54 -5.82 -19.91
C GLN A 134 -10.01 -7.18 -20.39
N ARG A 135 -8.96 -7.64 -19.71
CA ARG A 135 -8.46 -9.03 -19.81
C ARG A 135 -8.56 -9.65 -18.42
N GLU A 136 -8.55 -10.96 -18.36
CA GLU A 136 -8.62 -11.67 -17.08
C GLU A 136 -7.68 -12.87 -17.03
N VAL A 137 -7.31 -13.27 -15.83
CA VAL A 137 -6.58 -14.49 -15.54
C VAL A 137 -7.17 -15.14 -14.29
N ILE A 138 -7.47 -16.45 -14.42
CA ILE A 138 -7.82 -17.25 -13.25
C ILE A 138 -6.54 -17.48 -12.43
N VAL A 139 -6.58 -17.14 -11.16
CA VAL A 139 -5.39 -17.22 -10.31
C VAL A 139 -5.50 -18.36 -9.31
N ALA A 140 -6.28 -18.20 -8.28
CA ALA A 140 -6.50 -19.17 -7.22
C ALA A 140 -7.65 -18.66 -6.35
N LYS A 141 -8.11 -19.46 -5.41
CA LYS A 141 -9.27 -19.12 -4.60
C LYS A 141 -9.06 -17.86 -3.75
N ALA A 142 -10.04 -16.98 -3.84
CA ALA A 142 -10.14 -15.73 -3.10
C ALA A 142 -8.87 -14.83 -3.21
N PRO A 143 -8.53 -14.31 -4.42
CA PRO A 143 -7.44 -13.37 -4.56
C PRO A 143 -7.73 -12.09 -3.76
N ALA A 144 -6.74 -11.61 -2.99
CA ALA A 144 -6.89 -10.48 -2.07
C ALA A 144 -5.92 -9.34 -2.41
N GLY A 145 -4.77 -9.26 -1.74
CA GLY A 145 -3.77 -8.23 -1.94
C GLY A 145 -3.04 -8.35 -3.26
N LEU A 146 -2.74 -7.20 -3.85
CA LEU A 146 -2.03 -7.07 -5.12
C LEU A 146 -0.79 -6.19 -4.95
N MET A 147 0.35 -6.61 -5.49
CA MET A 147 1.55 -5.78 -5.63
C MET A 147 2.18 -5.97 -7.00
N ILE A 148 2.65 -4.89 -7.59
CA ILE A 148 3.22 -4.88 -8.93
C ILE A 148 4.67 -4.42 -8.84
N SER A 149 5.57 -5.09 -9.58
CA SER A 149 6.97 -4.69 -9.69
C SER A 149 7.10 -3.29 -10.29
N THR A 150 8.16 -2.56 -9.92
CA THR A 150 8.39 -1.17 -10.36
C THR A 150 8.54 -1.03 -11.87
N ASP A 151 8.92 -2.10 -12.58
CA ASP A 151 8.98 -2.17 -14.05
C ASP A 151 7.64 -2.58 -14.70
N SER A 152 6.59 -2.77 -13.89
CA SER A 152 5.24 -3.18 -14.31
C SER A 152 5.15 -4.57 -14.97
N LYS A 153 6.17 -5.43 -14.84
CA LYS A 153 6.19 -6.73 -15.54
C LYS A 153 5.71 -7.90 -14.71
N THR A 154 5.72 -7.78 -13.39
CA THR A 154 5.33 -8.85 -12.49
C THR A 154 4.26 -8.39 -11.53
N LEU A 155 3.15 -9.13 -11.48
CA LEU A 155 2.08 -8.93 -10.51
C LEU A 155 2.12 -10.07 -9.49
N TYR A 156 2.17 -9.73 -8.21
CA TYR A 156 2.05 -10.65 -7.08
C TYR A 156 0.64 -10.57 -6.50
N VAL A 157 0.04 -11.71 -6.27
CA VAL A 157 -1.35 -11.84 -5.78
C VAL A 157 -1.37 -12.76 -4.57
N ALA A 158 -1.88 -12.27 -3.45
CA ALA A 158 -2.19 -13.13 -2.31
C ALA A 158 -3.41 -14.00 -2.63
N ALA A 159 -3.20 -15.29 -2.79
CA ALA A 159 -4.24 -16.28 -3.04
C ALA A 159 -4.65 -16.90 -1.69
N ARG A 160 -5.62 -16.24 -1.04
CA ARG A 160 -5.99 -16.45 0.36
C ARG A 160 -6.28 -17.91 0.69
N ASP A 161 -7.15 -18.55 -0.04
CA ASP A 161 -7.67 -19.89 0.31
C ASP A 161 -6.78 -21.03 -0.21
N THR A 162 -5.73 -20.71 -1.00
CA THR A 162 -4.70 -21.68 -1.42
C THR A 162 -3.38 -21.54 -0.65
N ASN A 163 -3.26 -20.52 0.24
CA ASN A 163 -2.09 -20.28 1.09
C ASN A 163 -0.80 -20.08 0.27
N ASP A 164 -0.89 -19.37 -0.83
CA ASP A 164 0.25 -19.06 -1.69
C ASP A 164 0.18 -17.62 -2.26
N ILE A 165 1.31 -17.18 -2.79
CA ILE A 165 1.39 -15.99 -3.62
C ILE A 165 1.50 -16.42 -5.07
N ALA A 166 0.52 -16.05 -5.88
CA ALA A 166 0.59 -16.23 -7.33
C ALA A 166 1.47 -15.15 -7.95
N VAL A 167 2.43 -15.56 -8.78
CA VAL A 167 3.30 -14.67 -9.56
C VAL A 167 2.80 -14.68 -10.99
N ILE A 168 2.45 -13.51 -11.51
CA ILE A 168 1.83 -13.35 -12.82
C ILE A 168 2.74 -12.50 -13.70
N ASP A 169 3.05 -12.97 -14.90
CA ASP A 169 3.63 -12.16 -15.96
C ASP A 169 2.54 -11.25 -16.54
N THR A 170 2.76 -9.94 -16.50
CA THR A 170 1.74 -8.96 -16.87
C THR A 170 1.51 -8.85 -18.37
N ALA A 171 2.51 -9.18 -19.20
CA ALA A 171 2.40 -9.13 -20.65
C ALA A 171 1.51 -10.26 -21.19
N SER A 172 1.82 -11.49 -20.79
CA SER A 172 1.02 -12.66 -21.14
C SER A 172 -0.26 -12.80 -20.31
N LEU A 173 -0.31 -12.13 -19.16
CA LEU A 173 -1.35 -12.27 -18.14
C LEU A 173 -1.56 -13.74 -17.74
N SER A 174 -0.46 -14.41 -17.36
CA SER A 174 -0.46 -15.82 -16.96
C SER A 174 0.29 -16.06 -15.66
N VAL A 175 -0.18 -17.02 -14.86
CA VAL A 175 0.48 -17.43 -13.63
C VAL A 175 1.74 -18.21 -13.99
N THR A 176 2.92 -17.67 -13.62
CA THR A 176 4.23 -18.28 -13.90
C THR A 176 4.75 -19.09 -12.73
N LYS A 177 4.32 -18.74 -11.50
CA LYS A 177 4.78 -19.42 -10.28
C LYS A 177 3.76 -19.28 -9.15
N ARG A 178 3.83 -20.20 -8.19
CA ARG A 178 3.17 -20.12 -6.90
C ARG A 178 4.20 -20.27 -5.80
N ILE A 179 4.14 -19.38 -4.80
CA ILE A 179 5.07 -19.38 -3.67
C ILE A 179 4.26 -19.72 -2.41
N PRO A 180 4.43 -20.92 -1.83
CA PRO A 180 3.76 -21.27 -0.58
C PRO A 180 4.15 -20.32 0.55
N VAL A 181 3.16 -19.87 1.32
CA VAL A 181 3.31 -19.00 2.49
C VAL A 181 2.49 -19.53 3.66
N GLY A 182 2.30 -18.75 4.71
CA GLY A 182 1.41 -19.14 5.81
C GLY A 182 -0.07 -19.08 5.43
N LYS A 183 -0.95 -19.42 6.39
CA LYS A 183 -2.38 -19.57 6.16
C LYS A 183 -3.09 -18.24 5.93
N HIS A 184 -3.95 -18.22 4.93
CA HIS A 184 -4.76 -17.08 4.53
C HIS A 184 -3.93 -15.81 4.30
N PRO A 185 -3.01 -15.80 3.30
CA PRO A 185 -2.28 -14.60 2.92
C PRO A 185 -3.26 -13.51 2.48
N PHE A 186 -3.02 -12.24 2.90
CA PHE A 186 -3.93 -11.14 2.60
C PHE A 186 -3.22 -9.90 2.07
N GLY A 187 -2.79 -8.98 2.94
CA GLY A 187 -2.06 -7.79 2.54
C GLY A 187 -0.65 -8.08 2.05
N LEU A 188 -0.22 -7.38 1.02
CA LEU A 188 1.12 -7.47 0.43
C LEU A 188 1.81 -6.12 0.44
N THR A 189 3.14 -6.12 0.52
CA THR A 189 3.99 -4.98 0.17
C THR A 189 5.27 -5.46 -0.51
N LEU A 190 5.83 -4.64 -1.40
CA LEU A 190 7.03 -4.96 -2.17
C LEU A 190 8.07 -3.84 -1.96
N SER A 191 9.33 -4.22 -1.77
CA SER A 191 10.42 -3.26 -1.68
C SER A 191 10.65 -2.52 -3.00
N ALA A 192 11.13 -1.28 -2.94
CA ALA A 192 11.34 -0.44 -4.12
C ALA A 192 12.36 -1.03 -5.12
N ASP A 193 13.28 -1.87 -4.65
CA ASP A 193 14.23 -2.62 -5.48
C ASP A 193 13.65 -3.93 -6.04
N ASN A 194 12.39 -4.24 -5.75
CA ASN A 194 11.65 -5.45 -6.10
C ASN A 194 12.21 -6.76 -5.51
N LYS A 195 13.16 -6.71 -4.57
CA LYS A 195 13.84 -7.92 -4.07
C LYS A 195 13.17 -8.57 -2.87
N THR A 196 12.33 -7.84 -2.16
CA THR A 196 11.66 -8.33 -0.96
C THR A 196 10.16 -8.11 -1.07
N LEU A 197 9.41 -9.19 -1.16
CA LEU A 197 7.95 -9.21 -1.07
C LEU A 197 7.57 -9.67 0.33
N ILE A 198 6.59 -9.00 0.95
CA ILE A 198 6.10 -9.34 2.27
C ILE A 198 4.60 -9.62 2.19
N SER A 199 4.17 -10.73 2.78
CA SER A 199 2.77 -11.12 2.89
C SER A 199 2.39 -11.32 4.35
N VAL A 200 1.24 -10.83 4.76
CA VAL A 200 0.66 -11.19 6.05
C VAL A 200 -0.08 -12.53 5.92
N ASN A 201 -0.01 -13.37 6.97
CA ASN A 201 -0.68 -14.67 7.03
C ASN A 201 -1.67 -14.64 8.19
N VAL A 202 -2.94 -14.37 7.87
CA VAL A 202 -3.99 -14.00 8.84
C VAL A 202 -4.19 -15.05 9.93
N TYR A 203 -4.25 -16.34 9.56
CA TYR A 203 -4.56 -17.41 10.52
C TYR A 203 -3.34 -18.07 11.16
N ASP A 204 -2.13 -17.70 10.76
CA ASP A 204 -0.90 -18.16 11.42
C ASP A 204 -0.30 -17.09 12.34
N ASN A 205 -0.87 -15.87 12.37
CA ASN A 205 -0.34 -14.74 13.14
C ASN A 205 1.13 -14.43 12.79
N THR A 206 1.43 -14.45 11.48
CA THR A 206 2.79 -14.27 10.97
C THR A 206 2.82 -13.36 9.75
N VAL A 207 4.03 -12.92 9.39
CA VAL A 207 4.35 -12.41 8.06
C VAL A 207 5.37 -13.31 7.38
N SER A 208 5.21 -13.51 6.07
CA SER A 208 6.20 -14.16 5.20
C SER A 208 7.05 -13.10 4.52
N ILE A 209 8.37 -13.22 4.65
CA ILE A 209 9.37 -12.39 3.96
C ILE A 209 9.92 -13.22 2.82
N ILE A 210 9.66 -12.81 1.60
CA ILE A 210 9.95 -13.56 0.38
C ILE A 210 11.04 -12.83 -0.40
N ASN A 211 12.16 -13.50 -0.66
CA ASN A 211 13.15 -13.03 -1.64
C ASN A 211 12.61 -13.33 -3.05
N THR A 212 12.42 -12.34 -3.88
CA THR A 212 11.75 -12.48 -5.19
C THR A 212 12.63 -13.14 -6.25
N ASP A 213 13.96 -13.15 -6.08
CA ASP A 213 14.88 -13.81 -7.00
C ASP A 213 14.97 -15.33 -6.74
N SER A 214 15.14 -15.70 -5.46
CA SER A 214 15.32 -17.10 -5.05
C SER A 214 14.03 -17.79 -4.62
N PHE A 215 12.97 -17.01 -4.35
CA PHE A 215 11.70 -17.44 -3.77
C PHE A 215 11.82 -18.10 -2.38
N LYS A 216 12.94 -17.84 -1.71
CA LYS A 216 13.10 -18.26 -0.31
C LYS A 216 12.12 -17.46 0.57
N VAL A 217 11.45 -18.18 1.47
CA VAL A 217 10.49 -17.61 2.42
C VAL A 217 11.03 -17.75 3.82
N ASP A 218 11.10 -16.63 4.53
CA ASP A 218 11.33 -16.58 5.97
C ASP A 218 10.04 -16.10 6.66
N THR A 219 9.81 -16.52 7.91
CA THR A 219 8.56 -16.19 8.63
C THR A 219 8.88 -15.51 9.96
N ILE A 220 8.08 -14.46 10.30
CA ILE A 220 8.17 -13.73 11.56
C ILE A 220 6.80 -13.73 12.23
N LYS A 221 6.73 -13.97 13.56
CA LYS A 221 5.51 -13.83 14.35
C LYS A 221 5.15 -12.36 14.53
N VAL A 222 3.84 -12.07 14.50
CA VAL A 222 3.24 -10.75 14.77
C VAL A 222 2.08 -10.90 15.76
N GLY A 223 1.24 -9.89 15.91
CA GLY A 223 0.02 -9.98 16.73
C GLY A 223 -1.09 -10.81 16.06
N GLU A 224 -2.27 -10.84 16.66
CA GLU A 224 -3.37 -11.70 16.23
C GLU A 224 -4.10 -11.15 14.99
N HIS A 225 -4.38 -12.03 14.02
CA HIS A 225 -5.04 -11.74 12.76
C HIS A 225 -4.41 -10.55 12.02
N PRO A 226 -3.13 -10.66 11.60
CA PRO A 226 -2.51 -9.61 10.78
C PRO A 226 -3.26 -9.46 9.46
N TYR A 227 -3.48 -8.21 9.02
CA TYR A 227 -4.34 -7.96 7.86
C TYR A 227 -3.61 -7.26 6.71
N CYS A 228 -2.90 -6.16 7.00
CA CYS A 228 -2.12 -5.43 6.03
C CYS A 228 -0.72 -5.11 6.54
N VAL A 229 0.18 -4.78 5.62
CA VAL A 229 1.57 -4.43 5.91
C VAL A 229 2.01 -3.24 5.07
N ALA A 230 2.69 -2.29 5.72
CA ALA A 230 3.40 -1.20 5.06
C ALA A 230 4.90 -1.33 5.28
N LEU A 231 5.69 -1.06 4.25
CA LEU A 231 7.14 -1.05 4.31
C LEU A 231 7.65 0.39 4.37
N ASN A 232 8.54 0.68 5.30
CA ASN A 232 9.28 1.95 5.29
C ASN A 232 10.16 1.99 4.02
N PRO A 233 10.19 3.11 3.26
CA PRO A 233 11.00 3.25 2.05
C PRO A 233 12.50 2.97 2.21
N ASN A 234 13.03 3.01 3.44
CA ASN A 234 14.41 2.58 3.73
C ASN A 234 14.61 1.05 3.67
N ASN A 235 13.54 0.27 3.42
CA ASN A 235 13.51 -1.19 3.34
C ASN A 235 13.98 -1.93 4.60
N GLN A 236 13.93 -1.28 5.76
CA GLN A 236 14.42 -1.86 7.02
C GLN A 236 13.30 -2.21 7.99
N THR A 237 12.20 -1.46 7.97
CA THR A 237 11.13 -1.60 8.95
C THR A 237 9.79 -1.82 8.27
N ILE A 238 9.01 -2.77 8.79
CA ILE A 238 7.61 -2.97 8.40
C ILE A 238 6.68 -2.68 9.56
N TYR A 239 5.47 -2.27 9.19
CA TYR A 239 4.34 -2.00 10.08
C TYR A 239 3.20 -2.93 9.69
N VAL A 240 2.71 -3.73 10.62
CA VAL A 240 1.69 -4.77 10.39
C VAL A 240 0.49 -4.52 11.28
N THR A 241 -0.69 -4.37 10.68
CA THR A 241 -1.95 -4.25 11.44
C THR A 241 -2.37 -5.62 11.98
N ASN A 242 -2.70 -5.68 13.27
CA ASN A 242 -3.19 -6.88 13.97
C ASN A 242 -4.65 -6.62 14.37
N THR A 243 -5.60 -7.18 13.60
CA THR A 243 -7.01 -6.77 13.69
C THR A 243 -7.72 -7.24 14.96
N GLN A 244 -7.24 -8.31 15.61
CA GLN A 244 -7.81 -8.79 16.85
C GLN A 244 -7.12 -8.26 18.10
N ASP A 245 -5.91 -7.72 17.97
CA ASP A 245 -5.19 -7.08 19.09
C ASP A 245 -5.40 -5.56 19.13
N ASP A 246 -6.03 -4.96 18.11
CA ASP A 246 -6.16 -3.50 17.97
C ASP A 246 -4.81 -2.75 17.95
N THR A 247 -3.77 -3.40 17.39
CA THR A 247 -2.39 -2.91 17.41
C THR A 247 -1.74 -2.89 16.04
N VAL A 248 -0.59 -2.21 15.97
CA VAL A 248 0.38 -2.31 14.88
C VAL A 248 1.70 -2.87 15.43
N SER A 249 2.18 -3.98 14.85
CA SER A 249 3.52 -4.50 15.09
C SER A 249 4.53 -3.75 14.23
N VAL A 250 5.61 -3.25 14.83
CA VAL A 250 6.75 -2.62 14.15
C VAL A 250 7.92 -3.59 14.18
N ILE A 251 8.43 -3.98 13.01
CA ILE A 251 9.42 -5.06 12.89
C ILE A 251 10.62 -4.59 12.08
N ASP A 252 11.81 -4.82 12.62
CA ASP A 252 13.07 -4.68 11.89
C ASP A 252 13.33 -5.94 11.05
N LEU A 253 13.47 -5.74 9.74
CA LEU A 253 13.62 -6.86 8.80
C LEU A 253 14.99 -7.55 8.89
N ALA A 254 16.04 -6.83 9.25
CA ALA A 254 17.38 -7.39 9.32
C ALA A 254 17.53 -8.32 10.54
N SER A 255 17.12 -7.86 11.71
CA SER A 255 17.17 -8.67 12.94
C SER A 255 15.97 -9.58 13.12
N LYS A 256 14.90 -9.38 12.35
CA LYS A 256 13.60 -10.08 12.46
C LYS A 256 12.96 -9.93 13.85
N LYS A 257 13.20 -8.79 14.52
CA LYS A 257 12.68 -8.51 15.84
C LYS A 257 11.58 -7.46 15.82
N THR A 258 10.60 -7.62 16.68
CA THR A 258 9.63 -6.57 16.98
C THR A 258 10.32 -5.45 17.74
N LEU A 259 10.27 -4.24 17.18
CA LEU A 259 10.80 -3.02 17.79
C LEU A 259 9.79 -2.36 18.72
N ALA A 260 8.51 -2.42 18.35
CA ALA A 260 7.40 -1.84 19.09
C ALA A 260 6.07 -2.54 18.75
N THR A 261 5.12 -2.47 19.67
CA THR A 261 3.70 -2.74 19.45
C THR A 261 2.96 -1.47 19.82
N ILE A 262 2.14 -0.94 18.91
CA ILE A 262 1.51 0.37 19.04
C ILE A 262 0.00 0.18 19.07
N ASP A 263 -0.65 0.63 20.14
CA ASP A 263 -2.11 0.63 20.23
C ASP A 263 -2.70 1.64 19.22
N VAL A 264 -3.72 1.20 18.49
CA VAL A 264 -4.42 2.00 17.49
C VAL A 264 -5.93 1.88 17.65
N GLY A 265 -6.73 2.30 16.69
CA GLY A 265 -8.18 2.11 16.76
C GLY A 265 -8.58 0.64 16.55
N MET A 266 -9.79 0.28 16.99
CA MET A 266 -10.32 -1.08 16.91
C MET A 266 -10.38 -1.61 15.48
N THR A 267 -10.00 -2.88 15.31
CA THR A 267 -9.97 -3.60 14.04
C THR A 267 -9.19 -2.83 12.96
N PRO A 268 -7.87 -2.61 13.16
CA PRO A 268 -7.05 -1.91 12.18
C PRO A 268 -6.87 -2.79 10.93
N GLU A 269 -7.25 -2.26 9.76
CA GLU A 269 -7.17 -2.99 8.49
C GLU A 269 -6.15 -2.37 7.53
N GLY A 270 -6.50 -1.26 6.87
CA GLY A 270 -5.64 -0.62 5.89
C GLY A 270 -4.46 0.10 6.53
N ILE A 271 -3.28 -0.02 5.93
CA ILE A 271 -2.06 0.65 6.38
C ILE A 271 -1.24 1.12 5.19
N SER A 272 -0.70 2.34 5.26
CA SER A 272 0.20 2.87 4.23
C SER A 272 1.23 3.80 4.86
N PHE A 273 2.43 3.84 4.27
CA PHE A 273 3.54 4.69 4.70
C PHE A 273 3.58 5.97 3.87
N ASP A 274 3.56 7.13 4.52
CA ASP A 274 3.79 8.43 3.89
C ASP A 274 5.27 8.81 3.99
N ALA A 275 5.98 8.70 2.87
CA ALA A 275 7.41 9.01 2.81
C ALA A 275 7.70 10.51 2.99
N ALA A 276 6.75 11.39 2.61
CA ALA A 276 6.96 12.84 2.68
C ALA A 276 6.98 13.34 4.13
N SER A 277 6.14 12.80 5.00
CA SER A 277 6.06 13.18 6.42
C SER A 277 6.71 12.17 7.37
N ASN A 278 7.16 11.02 6.87
CA ASN A 278 7.65 9.88 7.67
C ASN A 278 6.61 9.38 8.70
N HIS A 279 5.35 9.28 8.25
CA HIS A 279 4.26 8.78 9.06
C HIS A 279 3.66 7.48 8.48
N VAL A 280 3.07 6.69 9.36
CA VAL A 280 2.24 5.54 8.97
C VAL A 280 0.79 5.86 9.29
N LEU A 281 -0.09 5.69 8.31
CA LEU A 281 -1.52 5.87 8.46
C LEU A 281 -2.21 4.51 8.55
N VAL A 282 -3.08 4.35 9.54
CA VAL A 282 -3.79 3.08 9.82
C VAL A 282 -5.28 3.35 9.88
N ALA A 283 -6.04 2.76 8.96
CA ALA A 283 -7.50 2.84 8.98
C ALA A 283 -8.09 1.74 9.88
N SER A 284 -8.93 2.13 10.83
CA SER A 284 -9.53 1.25 11.84
C SER A 284 -11.02 1.11 11.60
N TRP A 285 -11.42 -0.07 11.10
CA TRP A 285 -12.79 -0.38 10.70
C TRP A 285 -13.79 -0.33 11.86
N GLY A 286 -13.40 -0.83 13.03
CA GLY A 286 -14.28 -0.89 14.20
C GLY A 286 -14.47 0.43 14.92
N GLN A 287 -13.69 1.47 14.59
CA GLN A 287 -13.71 2.75 15.32
C GLN A 287 -13.86 3.99 14.43
N ASN A 288 -14.01 3.81 13.11
CA ASN A 288 -14.27 4.89 12.16
C ASN A 288 -13.21 6.01 12.23
N GLN A 289 -11.93 5.60 12.20
CA GLN A 289 -10.82 6.54 12.35
C GLN A 289 -9.57 6.09 11.59
N VAL A 290 -8.68 7.05 11.40
CA VAL A 290 -7.30 6.82 10.96
C VAL A 290 -6.35 7.22 12.08
N SER A 291 -5.50 6.29 12.51
CA SER A 291 -4.38 6.54 13.41
C SER A 291 -3.17 6.98 12.60
N VAL A 292 -2.50 8.05 13.03
CA VAL A 292 -1.25 8.55 12.44
C VAL A 292 -0.11 8.23 13.38
N ILE A 293 0.83 7.41 12.94
CA ILE A 293 2.01 6.98 13.71
C ILE A 293 3.24 7.73 13.18
N ASP A 294 4.03 8.30 14.07
CA ASP A 294 5.34 8.87 13.75
C ASP A 294 6.37 7.73 13.67
N ALA A 295 6.91 7.51 12.47
CA ALA A 295 7.85 6.42 12.22
C ALA A 295 9.26 6.65 12.81
N ASN A 296 9.60 7.88 13.25
CA ASN A 296 10.86 8.13 13.94
C ASN A 296 10.81 7.67 15.40
N THR A 297 9.63 7.81 16.02
CA THR A 297 9.43 7.51 17.45
C THR A 297 8.66 6.23 17.70
N ASN A 298 8.01 5.67 16.67
CA ASN A 298 7.07 4.55 16.76
C ASN A 298 5.95 4.81 17.78
N LYS A 299 5.40 6.02 17.78
CA LYS A 299 4.31 6.43 18.68
C LYS A 299 3.13 6.99 17.89
N LEU A 300 1.94 6.79 18.45
CA LEU A 300 0.73 7.45 17.95
C LEU A 300 0.89 8.97 18.08
N LYS A 301 0.71 9.69 16.97
CA LYS A 301 0.81 11.15 16.87
C LYS A 301 -0.54 11.82 16.88
N ALA A 302 -1.49 11.26 16.12
CA ALA A 302 -2.83 11.82 15.95
C ALA A 302 -3.84 10.73 15.63
N THR A 303 -5.11 11.08 15.82
CA THR A 303 -6.27 10.26 15.39
C THR A 303 -7.22 11.16 14.63
N ILE A 304 -7.67 10.71 13.46
CA ILE A 304 -8.52 11.45 12.54
C ILE A 304 -9.84 10.70 12.38
N LYS A 305 -10.96 11.32 12.72
CA LYS A 305 -12.29 10.72 12.48
C LYS A 305 -12.60 10.66 10.99
N THR A 306 -13.16 9.55 10.55
CA THR A 306 -13.57 9.28 9.17
C THR A 306 -15.03 8.87 9.11
N GLY A 307 -15.52 8.43 7.96
CA GLY A 307 -16.85 7.83 7.84
C GLY A 307 -16.92 6.41 8.40
N ASP A 308 -18.12 5.82 8.32
CA ASP A 308 -18.40 4.51 8.92
C ASP A 308 -17.64 3.36 8.26
N LYS A 309 -17.05 2.50 9.09
CA LYS A 309 -16.28 1.29 8.67
C LYS A 309 -15.12 1.64 7.72
N SER A 310 -14.20 2.50 8.17
CA SER A 310 -13.04 2.90 7.38
C SER A 310 -12.05 1.74 7.19
N ARG A 311 -11.67 1.46 5.93
CA ARG A 311 -10.85 0.30 5.54
C ARG A 311 -9.56 0.65 4.80
N ALA A 312 -9.64 1.26 3.62
CA ALA A 312 -8.51 1.66 2.77
C ALA A 312 -7.51 0.52 2.47
N PHE A 313 -7.99 -0.58 1.89
CA PHE A 313 -7.14 -1.71 1.52
C PHE A 313 -6.33 -1.39 0.26
N GLY A 314 -4.99 -1.31 0.37
CA GLY A 314 -4.07 -1.02 -0.74
C GLY A 314 -3.21 0.24 -0.53
N GLN A 315 -2.75 0.84 -1.62
CA GLN A 315 -1.89 2.04 -1.63
C GLN A 315 -2.76 3.30 -1.72
N PHE A 316 -3.10 3.89 -0.60
CA PHE A 316 -4.08 4.97 -0.51
C PHE A 316 -3.50 6.37 -0.29
N ILE A 317 -2.17 6.52 -0.26
CA ILE A 317 -1.51 7.82 -0.07
C ILE A 317 -1.03 8.37 -1.41
N LEU A 318 -1.48 9.58 -1.74
CA LEU A 318 -1.07 10.38 -2.89
C LEU A 318 -0.16 11.51 -2.41
N THR A 319 1.04 11.65 -2.99
CA THR A 319 1.97 12.76 -2.71
C THR A 319 2.08 13.68 -3.93
N LYS A 320 1.85 14.98 -3.75
CA LYS A 320 1.89 16.01 -4.81
C LYS A 320 3.06 16.96 -4.62
#